data_8d53807ec8c0828ee0ef93d839b9d295
#
_entry.id   8d53807ec8c0828ee0ef93d839b9d295
#
_cell.length_a   1.000
_cell.length_b   1.000
_cell.length_c   1.000
_cell.angle_alpha   90.00
_cell.angle_beta   90.00
_cell.angle_gamma   90.00
#
_symmetry.space_group_name_H-M   'P 1'
#
loop_
_entity.id
_entity.type
_entity.pdbx_description
1 polymer ?
#
loop_
_entity_poly.entity_id
_entity_poly.type
_entity_poly.pdbx_seq_one_letter_code
_entity_poly.pdbx_strand_id
1 'polypeptide(L)'
;MSNGIICATVAALYDKPEDHQIIIDEGLYGMEAEILEKGERFWKIRMEYNYEGYVRKEHILEGCWAEGKKLRVLKNQIAIMDQPDVTSVMLQTVTRGGVIVKAPNCEADAELKPGWIRVLLADGSEGFTKESFVADYIPLSFEKPEPSEGEDPEAWEIKLRERLVEAAMGYQGTTYRWGGKSPQGIDCSGLCSMAYLLNGIKIYRDAAIKPGFPMKEIPVENMKRGDLVMFKGHVAMYLGGERKLYIHSTARSGSDGVTFNSFLPGDPLYRQDLHEGILEVASLF
;
A
#
# COMPACT_ATOMS: atom_id res chain seq x y z
N MET A 1 -25.77 1.00 -3.93
CA MET A 1 -24.33 1.15 -3.71
C MET A 1 -23.73 1.61 -5.01
N SER A 2 -22.83 2.55 -4.99
CA SER A 2 -22.15 3.06 -6.17
C SER A 2 -20.64 2.99 -5.95
N ASN A 3 -19.88 2.99 -7.04
CA ASN A 3 -18.44 2.99 -6.96
C ASN A 3 -17.88 4.42 -6.80
N GLY A 4 -16.73 4.55 -6.22
CA GLY A 4 -16.00 5.81 -6.11
C GLY A 4 -14.50 5.62 -6.27
N ILE A 5 -13.81 6.70 -6.62
CA ILE A 5 -12.36 6.78 -6.79
C ILE A 5 -11.82 7.84 -5.83
N ILE A 6 -10.82 7.50 -5.06
CA ILE A 6 -10.11 8.48 -4.22
C ILE A 6 -9.41 9.49 -5.13
N CYS A 7 -9.77 10.77 -5.01
CA CYS A 7 -9.20 11.85 -5.82
C CYS A 7 -8.20 12.75 -5.07
N ALA A 8 -8.15 12.66 -3.75
CA ALA A 8 -7.10 13.29 -2.98
C ALA A 8 -5.78 12.50 -3.05
N THR A 9 -4.64 13.16 -2.96
CA THR A 9 -3.33 12.50 -2.89
C THR A 9 -3.30 11.41 -1.83
N VAL A 10 -3.83 11.74 -0.64
CA VAL A 10 -4.06 10.84 0.49
C VAL A 10 -5.36 11.29 1.16
N ALA A 11 -6.34 10.43 1.25
CA ALA A 11 -7.61 10.66 1.90
C ALA A 11 -7.66 9.90 3.24
N ALA A 12 -7.76 10.59 4.36
CA ALA A 12 -7.96 9.96 5.65
C ALA A 12 -9.35 9.29 5.72
N LEU A 13 -9.39 8.07 6.22
CA LEU A 13 -10.59 7.37 6.61
C LEU A 13 -10.74 7.45 8.13
N TYR A 14 -11.87 7.93 8.58
CA TYR A 14 -12.18 8.16 9.99
C TYR A 14 -13.11 7.07 10.53
N ASP A 15 -13.07 6.84 11.84
CA ASP A 15 -13.97 5.91 12.54
C ASP A 15 -15.40 6.47 12.65
N LYS A 16 -15.59 7.79 12.53
CA LYS A 16 -16.88 8.48 12.59
C LYS A 16 -17.00 9.62 11.58
N PRO A 17 -18.22 10.00 11.16
CA PRO A 17 -18.46 11.05 10.16
C PRO A 17 -18.36 12.48 10.75
N GLU A 18 -17.31 12.76 11.51
CA GLU A 18 -17.08 14.02 12.21
C GLU A 18 -15.65 14.50 12.02
N ASP A 19 -15.41 15.79 12.23
CA ASP A 19 -14.05 16.35 12.25
C ASP A 19 -13.28 15.91 13.51
N HIS A 20 -11.96 15.87 13.41
CA HIS A 20 -11.04 15.55 14.52
C HIS A 20 -11.21 14.16 15.12
N GLN A 21 -11.72 13.20 14.34
CA GLN A 21 -11.84 11.81 14.73
C GLN A 21 -10.55 11.04 14.48
N ILE A 22 -10.53 9.79 14.98
CA ILE A 22 -9.39 8.91 14.81
C ILE A 22 -9.29 8.50 13.34
N ILE A 23 -8.12 8.69 12.76
CA ILE A 23 -7.79 8.11 11.44
C ILE A 23 -7.57 6.62 11.65
N ILE A 24 -8.35 5.80 10.97
CA ILE A 24 -8.26 4.33 11.05
C ILE A 24 -7.60 3.74 9.82
N ASP A 25 -7.59 4.47 8.70
CA ASP A 25 -6.95 4.06 7.45
C ASP A 25 -6.77 5.28 6.52
N GLU A 26 -6.15 5.05 5.35
CA GLU A 26 -6.03 6.02 4.27
C GLU A 26 -6.42 5.40 2.93
N GLY A 27 -7.13 6.17 2.09
CA GLY A 27 -7.25 5.93 0.67
C GLY A 27 -6.17 6.70 -0.08
N LEU A 28 -5.44 6.04 -0.99
CA LEU A 28 -4.46 6.72 -1.84
C LEU A 28 -5.11 7.09 -3.17
N TYR A 29 -4.60 8.15 -3.81
CA TYR A 29 -5.11 8.61 -5.10
C TYR A 29 -5.35 7.46 -6.08
N GLY A 30 -6.52 7.43 -6.68
CA GLY A 30 -6.93 6.45 -7.67
C GLY A 30 -7.35 5.08 -7.15
N MET A 31 -7.25 4.82 -5.84
CA MET A 31 -7.83 3.61 -5.27
C MET A 31 -9.35 3.65 -5.38
N GLU A 32 -9.94 2.50 -5.69
CA GLU A 32 -11.39 2.36 -5.81
C GLU A 32 -12.00 1.97 -4.47
N ALA A 33 -13.25 2.36 -4.27
CA ALA A 33 -14.04 2.04 -3.09
C ALA A 33 -15.52 1.90 -3.46
N GLU A 34 -16.24 1.14 -2.67
CA GLU A 34 -17.71 1.11 -2.71
C GLU A 34 -18.27 2.21 -1.80
N ILE A 35 -19.17 3.04 -2.31
CA ILE A 35 -19.86 4.06 -1.53
C ILE A 35 -21.07 3.41 -0.90
N LEU A 36 -21.04 3.27 0.43
CA LEU A 36 -22.09 2.62 1.22
C LEU A 36 -23.18 3.62 1.62
N GLU A 37 -22.77 4.83 2.01
CA GLU A 37 -23.68 5.88 2.48
C GLU A 37 -23.12 7.27 2.12
N LYS A 38 -23.97 8.17 1.63
CA LYS A 38 -23.61 9.55 1.31
C LYS A 38 -24.17 10.49 2.38
N GLY A 39 -23.29 11.07 3.18
CA GLY A 39 -23.61 12.14 4.10
C GLY A 39 -23.32 13.52 3.50
N GLU A 40 -23.64 14.57 4.24
CA GLU A 40 -23.45 15.95 3.80
C GLU A 40 -21.96 16.31 3.62
N ARG A 41 -21.10 15.90 4.56
CA ARG A 41 -19.66 16.21 4.61
C ARG A 41 -18.79 14.98 4.50
N PHE A 42 -19.25 13.85 5.00
CA PHE A 42 -18.53 12.57 5.02
C PHE A 42 -19.37 11.49 4.37
N TRP A 43 -18.71 10.66 3.59
CA TRP A 43 -19.31 9.45 3.00
C TRP A 43 -18.73 8.21 3.65
N LYS A 44 -19.60 7.25 3.96
CA LYS A 44 -19.14 5.92 4.40
C LYS A 44 -18.76 5.12 3.18
N ILE A 45 -17.54 4.61 3.17
CA ILE A 45 -17.00 3.82 2.06
C ILE A 45 -16.43 2.49 2.56
N ARG A 46 -16.32 1.54 1.64
CA ARG A 46 -15.58 0.29 1.80
C ARG A 46 -14.50 0.22 0.76
N MET A 47 -13.25 0.16 1.21
CA MET A 47 -12.09 -0.01 0.33
C MET A 47 -12.06 -1.42 -0.26
N GLU A 48 -11.35 -1.63 -1.39
CA GLU A 48 -11.25 -2.91 -2.11
C GLU A 48 -10.75 -4.09 -1.26
N TYR A 49 -10.13 -3.83 -0.10
CA TYR A 49 -9.67 -4.84 0.89
C TYR A 49 -10.62 -4.98 2.09
N ASN A 50 -11.92 -4.71 1.87
CA ASN A 50 -13.00 -4.88 2.85
C ASN A 50 -12.80 -4.11 4.17
N TYR A 51 -12.21 -2.91 4.11
CA TYR A 51 -12.07 -2.02 5.25
C TYR A 51 -13.00 -0.81 5.11
N GLU A 52 -13.81 -0.54 6.13
CA GLU A 52 -14.81 0.53 6.10
C GLU A 52 -14.37 1.72 6.93
N GLY A 53 -14.71 2.91 6.48
CA GLY A 53 -14.48 4.16 7.18
C GLY A 53 -15.23 5.32 6.54
N TYR A 54 -15.11 6.47 7.16
CA TYR A 54 -15.71 7.71 6.67
C TYR A 54 -14.65 8.58 6.02
N VAL A 55 -14.87 8.96 4.77
CA VAL A 55 -14.01 9.85 4.00
C VAL A 55 -14.72 11.19 3.77
N ARG A 56 -13.97 12.30 3.72
CA ARG A 56 -14.54 13.57 3.29
C ARG A 56 -15.02 13.48 1.86
N LYS A 57 -16.22 13.99 1.57
CA LYS A 57 -16.85 13.91 0.23
C LYS A 57 -15.98 14.53 -0.86
N GLU A 58 -15.20 15.56 -0.54
CA GLU A 58 -14.28 16.22 -1.46
C GLU A 58 -13.05 15.39 -1.84
N HIS A 59 -12.81 14.27 -1.15
CA HIS A 59 -11.68 13.38 -1.39
C HIS A 59 -12.02 12.14 -2.22
N ILE A 60 -13.28 11.99 -2.61
CA ILE A 60 -13.76 10.86 -3.42
C ILE A 60 -14.68 11.35 -4.54
N LEU A 61 -14.47 10.86 -5.74
CA LEU A 61 -15.35 11.06 -6.89
C LEU A 61 -16.21 9.82 -7.08
N GLU A 62 -17.51 10.02 -7.31
CA GLU A 62 -18.41 8.93 -7.69
C GLU A 62 -18.16 8.53 -9.15
N GLY A 63 -18.01 7.25 -9.39
CA GLY A 63 -17.73 6.67 -10.70
C GLY A 63 -16.73 5.55 -10.67
N CYS A 64 -16.28 5.16 -11.84
CA CYS A 64 -15.24 4.17 -12.08
C CYS A 64 -14.17 4.78 -12.97
N TRP A 65 -12.97 4.22 -12.95
CA TRP A 65 -11.94 4.57 -13.92
C TRP A 65 -12.46 4.38 -15.35
N ALA A 66 -12.08 5.31 -16.22
CA ALA A 66 -12.25 5.13 -17.66
C ALA A 66 -11.51 3.84 -18.12
N GLU A 67 -11.97 3.27 -19.23
CA GLU A 67 -11.29 2.13 -19.84
C GLU A 67 -9.83 2.47 -20.15
N GLY A 68 -8.93 1.59 -19.78
CA GLY A 68 -7.50 1.77 -20.01
C GLY A 68 -6.64 0.89 -19.12
N LYS A 69 -5.35 0.91 -19.38
CA LYS A 69 -4.36 0.18 -18.60
C LYS A 69 -4.09 0.90 -17.28
N LYS A 70 -4.52 0.30 -16.17
CA LYS A 70 -4.17 0.80 -14.83
C LYS A 70 -2.67 0.65 -14.57
N LEU A 71 -2.10 1.67 -13.94
CA LEU A 71 -0.70 1.74 -13.53
C LEU A 71 -0.61 2.02 -12.03
N ARG A 72 0.38 1.44 -11.37
CA ARG A 72 0.69 1.64 -9.95
C ARG A 72 1.90 2.55 -9.79
N VAL A 73 1.80 3.56 -8.96
CA VAL A 73 2.92 4.45 -8.64
C VAL A 73 3.92 3.74 -7.73
N LEU A 74 5.19 3.73 -8.14
CA LEU A 74 6.30 3.07 -7.43
C LEU A 74 7.16 4.03 -6.61
N LYS A 75 7.22 5.31 -7.00
CA LYS A 75 8.01 6.34 -6.31
C LYS A 75 7.26 6.88 -5.11
N ASN A 76 7.97 7.36 -4.11
CA ASN A 76 7.34 7.89 -2.90
C ASN A 76 6.32 8.98 -3.21
N GLN A 77 6.63 9.81 -4.20
CA GLN A 77 5.75 10.85 -4.72
C GLN A 77 6.09 11.17 -6.17
N ILE A 78 5.08 11.32 -7.00
CA ILE A 78 5.22 11.78 -8.38
C ILE A 78 4.30 12.97 -8.63
N ALA A 79 4.67 13.80 -9.62
CA ALA A 79 3.80 14.83 -10.18
C ALA A 79 3.16 14.33 -11.49
N ILE A 80 1.90 14.64 -11.67
CA ILE A 80 1.23 14.60 -12.98
C ILE A 80 1.19 16.03 -13.48
N MET A 81 1.76 16.26 -14.66
CA MET A 81 1.96 17.57 -15.26
C MET A 81 0.96 17.81 -16.39
N ASP A 82 0.65 19.07 -16.71
CA ASP A 82 -0.24 19.44 -17.85
C ASP A 82 0.46 19.31 -19.22
N GLN A 83 1.81 19.26 -19.22
CA GLN A 83 2.64 19.03 -20.40
C GLN A 83 3.77 18.06 -20.07
N PRO A 84 4.37 17.36 -21.06
CA PRO A 84 5.50 16.46 -20.85
C PRO A 84 6.79 17.24 -20.56
N ASP A 85 6.73 18.09 -19.54
CA ASP A 85 7.83 18.96 -19.09
C ASP A 85 7.78 19.14 -17.56
N VAL A 86 8.93 18.99 -16.90
CA VAL A 86 9.05 19.12 -15.43
C VAL A 86 8.82 20.54 -14.91
N THR A 87 8.85 21.52 -15.79
CA THR A 87 8.64 22.95 -15.44
C THR A 87 7.24 23.44 -15.76
N SER A 88 6.38 22.57 -16.29
CA SER A 88 4.99 22.90 -16.60
C SER A 88 4.09 22.89 -15.34
N VAL A 89 2.80 23.09 -15.52
CA VAL A 89 1.86 23.15 -14.38
C VAL A 89 1.64 21.75 -13.81
N MET A 90 1.82 21.59 -12.50
CA MET A 90 1.48 20.36 -11.80
C MET A 90 -0.03 20.28 -11.56
N LEU A 91 -0.68 19.27 -12.14
CA LEU A 91 -2.11 19.03 -12.00
C LEU A 91 -2.43 18.23 -10.72
N GLN A 92 -1.63 17.20 -10.42
CA GLN A 92 -1.87 16.28 -9.33
C GLN A 92 -0.58 15.72 -8.76
N THR A 93 -0.57 15.48 -7.47
CA THR A 93 0.45 14.69 -6.78
C THR A 93 -0.10 13.30 -6.47
N VAL A 94 0.67 12.25 -6.78
CA VAL A 94 0.31 10.86 -6.47
C VAL A 94 1.44 10.20 -5.69
N THR A 95 1.09 9.53 -4.59
CA THR A 95 2.06 8.83 -3.74
C THR A 95 2.25 7.37 -4.16
N ARG A 96 3.30 6.73 -3.66
CA ARG A 96 3.53 5.28 -3.78
C ARG A 96 2.26 4.51 -3.42
N GLY A 97 1.89 3.57 -4.28
CA GLY A 97 0.68 2.77 -4.14
C GLY A 97 -0.57 3.39 -4.76
N GLY A 98 -0.54 4.67 -5.14
CA GLY A 98 -1.62 5.29 -5.90
C GLY A 98 -1.78 4.67 -7.28
N VAL A 99 -2.95 4.87 -7.88
CA VAL A 99 -3.34 4.30 -9.18
C VAL A 99 -3.63 5.44 -10.15
N ILE A 100 -3.17 5.29 -11.37
CA ILE A 100 -3.52 6.13 -12.52
C ILE A 100 -3.82 5.23 -13.72
N VAL A 101 -4.45 5.76 -14.74
CA VAL A 101 -4.74 5.01 -15.97
C VAL A 101 -3.92 5.58 -17.12
N LYS A 102 -3.25 4.71 -17.88
CA LYS A 102 -2.59 5.13 -19.12
C LYS A 102 -3.66 5.59 -20.10
N ALA A 103 -3.54 6.79 -20.64
CA ALA A 103 -4.47 7.27 -21.65
C ALA A 103 -4.40 6.39 -22.91
N PRO A 104 -5.51 6.24 -23.63
CA PRO A 104 -5.50 5.53 -24.92
C PRO A 104 -4.48 6.16 -25.86
N ASN A 105 -3.75 5.31 -26.62
CA ASN A 105 -2.76 5.81 -27.58
C ASN A 105 -3.44 6.69 -28.65
N CYS A 106 -2.78 7.80 -28.96
CA CYS A 106 -3.19 8.68 -30.05
C CYS A 106 -1.98 9.11 -30.88
N GLU A 107 -2.22 9.78 -32.01
CA GLU A 107 -1.15 10.22 -32.91
C GLU A 107 -0.14 11.15 -32.21
N ALA A 108 -0.62 11.99 -31.29
CA ALA A 108 0.24 12.90 -30.52
C ALA A 108 1.24 12.19 -29.60
N ASP A 109 1.01 10.93 -29.24
CA ASP A 109 1.96 10.16 -28.41
C ASP A 109 3.28 9.88 -29.15
N ALA A 110 3.29 9.93 -30.48
CA ALA A 110 4.51 9.78 -31.29
C ALA A 110 5.49 10.96 -31.13
N GLU A 111 4.99 12.11 -30.70
CA GLU A 111 5.78 13.34 -30.48
C GLU A 111 6.17 13.55 -28.99
N LEU A 112 5.79 12.63 -28.10
CA LEU A 112 6.13 12.74 -26.69
C LEU A 112 7.65 12.68 -26.48
N LYS A 113 8.13 13.52 -25.58
CA LYS A 113 9.53 13.46 -25.13
C LYS A 113 9.83 12.06 -24.56
N PRO A 114 10.98 11.46 -24.86
CA PRO A 114 11.35 10.12 -24.37
C PRO A 114 11.17 9.98 -22.86
N GLY A 115 10.57 8.85 -22.45
CA GLY A 115 10.32 8.51 -21.05
C GLY A 115 9.11 9.21 -20.43
N TRP A 116 8.32 9.97 -21.19
CA TRP A 116 7.02 10.49 -20.77
C TRP A 116 5.88 9.61 -21.26
N ILE A 117 4.82 9.53 -20.48
CA ILE A 117 3.56 8.89 -20.84
C ILE A 117 2.39 9.82 -20.53
N ARG A 118 1.34 9.70 -21.34
CA ARG A 118 0.06 10.37 -21.12
C ARG A 118 -0.83 9.49 -20.26
N VAL A 119 -1.47 10.10 -19.27
CA VAL A 119 -2.29 9.41 -18.26
C VAL A 119 -3.62 10.13 -18.06
N LEU A 120 -4.61 9.41 -17.58
CA LEU A 120 -5.89 9.95 -17.13
C LEU A 120 -5.87 10.16 -15.62
N LEU A 121 -6.41 11.27 -15.17
CA LEU A 121 -6.72 11.60 -13.80
C LEU A 121 -8.09 11.03 -13.39
N ALA A 122 -8.38 10.99 -12.09
CA ALA A 122 -9.62 10.43 -11.54
C ALA A 122 -10.88 11.17 -12.03
N ASP A 123 -10.77 12.42 -12.42
CA ASP A 123 -11.84 13.25 -13.01
C ASP A 123 -11.96 13.11 -14.54
N GLY A 124 -11.14 12.25 -15.14
CA GLY A 124 -11.10 12.02 -16.58
C GLY A 124 -10.23 13.01 -17.38
N SER A 125 -9.66 14.03 -16.74
CA SER A 125 -8.71 14.93 -17.39
C SER A 125 -7.39 14.22 -17.70
N GLU A 126 -6.65 14.75 -18.70
CA GLU A 126 -5.37 14.20 -19.12
C GLU A 126 -4.19 14.91 -18.45
N GLY A 127 -3.11 14.19 -18.26
CA GLY A 127 -1.85 14.72 -17.80
C GLY A 127 -0.67 13.82 -18.19
N PHE A 128 0.53 14.21 -17.79
CA PHE A 128 1.77 13.56 -18.18
C PHE A 128 2.61 13.21 -16.96
N THR A 129 3.26 12.05 -17.01
CA THR A 129 4.25 11.65 -15.99
C THR A 129 5.37 10.83 -16.63
N LYS A 130 6.38 10.46 -15.83
CA LYS A 130 7.47 9.61 -16.31
C LYS A 130 7.08 8.14 -16.26
N GLU A 131 7.34 7.41 -17.35
CA GLU A 131 7.12 5.97 -17.43
C GLU A 131 7.88 5.20 -16.34
N SER A 132 9.10 5.62 -16.01
CA SER A 132 9.93 5.01 -14.96
C SER A 132 9.41 5.19 -13.52
N PHE A 133 8.34 5.96 -13.32
CA PHE A 133 7.74 6.20 -12.01
C PHE A 133 6.62 5.21 -11.67
N VAL A 134 6.17 4.46 -12.65
CA VAL A 134 5.02 3.56 -12.55
C VAL A 134 5.35 2.16 -13.03
N ALA A 135 4.53 1.21 -12.67
CA ALA A 135 4.51 -0.15 -13.20
C ALA A 135 3.08 -0.59 -13.51
N ASP A 136 2.96 -1.70 -14.20
CA ASP A 136 1.66 -2.31 -14.44
C ASP A 136 0.94 -2.60 -13.12
N TYR A 137 -0.34 -2.26 -13.07
CA TYR A 137 -1.19 -2.58 -11.93
C TYR A 137 -1.39 -4.10 -11.85
N ILE A 138 -1.06 -4.68 -10.71
CA ILE A 138 -1.38 -6.07 -10.41
C ILE A 138 -2.79 -6.09 -9.78
N PRO A 139 -3.77 -6.77 -10.38
CA PRO A 139 -5.11 -6.88 -9.81
C PRO A 139 -5.10 -7.41 -8.39
N LEU A 140 -5.92 -6.82 -7.53
CA LEU A 140 -5.97 -7.17 -6.12
C LEU A 140 -6.83 -8.43 -5.89
N SER A 141 -6.32 -9.41 -5.15
CA SER A 141 -7.01 -10.64 -4.80
C SER A 141 -6.97 -10.91 -3.29
N PHE A 142 -8.01 -11.59 -2.77
CA PHE A 142 -8.01 -12.21 -1.43
C PHE A 142 -7.43 -13.63 -1.44
N GLU A 143 -6.96 -14.08 -2.57
CA GLU A 143 -6.33 -15.38 -2.72
C GLU A 143 -4.82 -15.22 -2.86
N LYS A 144 -4.08 -16.21 -2.39
CA LYS A 144 -2.65 -16.30 -2.68
C LYS A 144 -2.47 -16.44 -4.20
N PRO A 145 -1.64 -15.62 -4.83
CA PRO A 145 -1.33 -15.83 -6.23
C PRO A 145 -0.60 -17.17 -6.41
N GLU A 146 -0.84 -17.83 -7.52
CA GLU A 146 -0.21 -19.11 -7.87
C GLU A 146 0.90 -18.90 -8.93
N PRO A 147 1.91 -19.79 -8.96
CA PRO A 147 2.93 -19.75 -10.02
C PRO A 147 2.29 -19.95 -11.39
N SER A 148 2.91 -19.36 -12.42
CA SER A 148 2.49 -19.58 -13.79
C SER A 148 2.74 -21.02 -14.21
N GLU A 149 2.05 -21.50 -15.25
CA GLU A 149 2.25 -22.84 -15.80
C GLU A 149 3.72 -23.05 -16.19
N GLY A 150 4.34 -24.10 -15.63
CA GLY A 150 5.74 -24.44 -15.85
C GLY A 150 6.75 -23.66 -14.98
N GLU A 151 6.32 -22.74 -14.12
CA GLU A 151 7.19 -22.09 -13.13
C GLU A 151 7.40 -23.01 -11.93
N ASP A 152 8.65 -23.15 -11.47
CA ASP A 152 8.96 -23.91 -10.26
C ASP A 152 8.34 -23.25 -9.03
N PRO A 153 7.47 -23.95 -8.27
CA PRO A 153 6.76 -23.37 -7.12
C PRO A 153 7.68 -22.83 -6.01
N GLU A 154 8.83 -23.48 -5.77
CA GLU A 154 9.77 -23.04 -4.74
C GLU A 154 10.50 -21.76 -5.17
N ALA A 155 10.96 -21.69 -6.40
CA ALA A 155 11.61 -20.50 -6.94
C ALA A 155 10.62 -19.33 -7.02
N TRP A 156 9.35 -19.60 -7.36
CA TRP A 156 8.29 -18.61 -7.36
C TRP A 156 7.98 -18.08 -5.95
N GLU A 157 7.88 -18.97 -4.93
CA GLU A 157 7.70 -18.54 -3.53
C GLU A 157 8.83 -17.62 -3.09
N ILE A 158 10.09 -18.00 -3.32
CA ILE A 158 11.26 -17.18 -2.98
C ILE A 158 11.16 -15.81 -3.64
N LYS A 159 10.85 -15.74 -4.91
CA LYS A 159 10.71 -14.48 -5.67
C LYS A 159 9.58 -13.59 -5.14
N LEU A 160 8.42 -14.19 -4.79
CA LEU A 160 7.32 -13.42 -4.20
C LEU A 160 7.69 -12.88 -2.81
N ARG A 161 8.33 -13.69 -1.96
CA ARG A 161 8.82 -13.26 -0.65
C ARG A 161 9.80 -12.08 -0.76
N GLU A 162 10.74 -12.11 -1.72
CA GLU A 162 11.63 -10.97 -1.98
C GLU A 162 10.87 -9.72 -2.39
N ARG A 163 9.91 -9.83 -3.30
CA ARG A 163 9.08 -8.69 -3.73
C ARG A 163 8.26 -8.08 -2.58
N LEU A 164 7.75 -8.89 -1.66
CA LEU A 164 7.05 -8.41 -0.46
C LEU A 164 7.99 -7.58 0.42
N VAL A 165 9.20 -8.09 0.65
CA VAL A 165 10.21 -7.38 1.45
C VAL A 165 10.68 -6.10 0.75
N GLU A 166 10.98 -6.14 -0.55
CA GLU A 166 11.38 -4.97 -1.32
C GLU A 166 10.30 -3.86 -1.26
N ALA A 167 9.02 -4.26 -1.32
CA ALA A 167 7.91 -3.32 -1.19
C ALA A 167 7.87 -2.65 0.19
N ALA A 168 8.08 -3.41 1.28
CA ALA A 168 8.20 -2.87 2.64
C ALA A 168 9.42 -1.94 2.79
N MET A 169 10.58 -2.38 2.28
CA MET A 169 11.83 -1.60 2.27
C MET A 169 11.68 -0.25 1.58
N GLY A 170 10.82 -0.15 0.59
CA GLY A 170 10.51 1.07 -0.12
C GLY A 170 9.91 2.19 0.74
N TYR A 171 9.50 1.90 1.97
CA TYR A 171 9.00 2.88 2.95
C TYR A 171 10.03 3.25 4.01
N GLN A 172 11.26 2.76 3.92
CA GLN A 172 12.31 3.09 4.88
C GLN A 172 12.48 4.61 5.01
N GLY A 173 12.58 5.10 6.24
CA GLY A 173 12.67 6.53 6.55
C GLY A 173 11.33 7.27 6.62
N THR A 174 10.20 6.58 6.36
CA THR A 174 8.88 7.15 6.59
C THR A 174 8.59 7.20 8.09
N THR A 175 8.09 8.34 8.58
CA THR A 175 7.73 8.53 9.99
C THR A 175 6.47 7.71 10.36
N TYR A 176 6.32 7.40 11.65
CA TYR A 176 5.13 6.74 12.14
C TYR A 176 3.92 7.69 12.11
N ARG A 177 2.81 7.22 11.59
CA ARG A 177 1.51 7.89 11.68
C ARG A 177 0.41 6.85 11.83
N TRP A 178 -0.35 6.94 12.92
CA TRP A 178 -1.48 6.06 13.17
C TRP A 178 -2.51 6.14 12.03
N GLY A 179 -2.99 4.99 11.55
CA GLY A 179 -3.89 4.89 10.40
C GLY A 179 -3.21 5.13 9.05
N GLY A 180 -1.93 5.52 9.00
CA GLY A 180 -1.22 5.84 7.77
C GLY A 180 -0.84 4.62 6.94
N LYS A 181 -0.79 4.79 5.62
CA LYS A 181 -0.28 3.79 4.66
C LYS A 181 0.51 4.41 3.51
N SER A 182 0.90 5.65 3.62
CA SER A 182 1.62 6.39 2.57
C SER A 182 3.03 6.78 2.99
N PRO A 183 3.90 7.22 2.05
CA PRO A 183 5.20 7.81 2.40
C PRO A 183 5.12 9.11 3.21
N GLN A 184 3.93 9.69 3.38
CA GLN A 184 3.72 10.86 4.25
C GLN A 184 3.58 10.49 5.73
N GLY A 185 3.48 9.21 6.04
CA GLY A 185 3.37 8.62 7.36
C GLY A 185 2.71 7.24 7.27
N ILE A 186 3.23 6.28 8.01
CA ILE A 186 2.77 4.89 7.91
C ILE A 186 2.77 4.23 9.29
N ASP A 187 1.72 3.47 9.63
CA ASP A 187 1.72 2.63 10.84
C ASP A 187 2.25 1.22 10.57
N CYS A 188 2.30 0.40 11.60
CA CYS A 188 2.87 -0.95 11.51
C CYS A 188 2.10 -1.85 10.54
N SER A 189 0.77 -1.87 10.64
CA SER A 189 -0.09 -2.68 9.77
C SER A 189 -0.25 -2.06 8.38
N GLY A 190 -0.18 -0.73 8.27
CA GLY A 190 -0.12 -0.01 6.99
C GLY A 190 1.11 -0.41 6.18
N LEU A 191 2.30 -0.49 6.82
CA LEU A 191 3.51 -0.96 6.16
C LEU A 191 3.35 -2.38 5.63
N CYS A 192 2.89 -3.30 6.48
CA CYS A 192 2.69 -4.69 6.09
C CYS A 192 1.61 -4.83 5.00
N SER A 193 0.44 -4.19 5.18
CA SER A 193 -0.64 -4.27 4.19
C SER A 193 -0.25 -3.67 2.83
N MET A 194 0.50 -2.57 2.81
CA MET A 194 0.99 -1.98 1.56
C MET A 194 2.03 -2.87 0.87
N ALA A 195 2.89 -3.56 1.61
CA ALA A 195 3.85 -4.50 1.01
C ALA A 195 3.12 -5.62 0.24
N TYR A 196 2.05 -6.15 0.80
CA TYR A 196 1.22 -7.17 0.15
C TYR A 196 0.37 -6.57 -0.99
N LEU A 197 -0.27 -5.42 -0.76
CA LEU A 197 -1.12 -4.76 -1.76
C LEU A 197 -0.35 -4.39 -3.04
N LEU A 198 0.89 -3.91 -2.92
CA LEU A 198 1.74 -3.60 -4.07
C LEU A 198 2.08 -4.86 -4.90
N ASN A 199 1.91 -6.05 -4.33
CA ASN A 199 2.05 -7.35 -4.97
C ASN A 199 0.71 -8.01 -5.35
N GLY A 200 -0.40 -7.25 -5.34
CA GLY A 200 -1.71 -7.74 -5.74
C GLY A 200 -2.47 -8.53 -4.67
N ILE A 201 -1.99 -8.56 -3.42
CA ILE A 201 -2.53 -9.39 -2.34
C ILE A 201 -3.23 -8.51 -1.31
N LYS A 202 -4.50 -8.79 -1.04
CA LYS A 202 -5.28 -8.15 0.02
C LYS A 202 -5.11 -8.92 1.33
N ILE A 203 -4.48 -8.31 2.31
CA ILE A 203 -4.47 -8.81 3.70
C ILE A 203 -5.34 -7.89 4.58
N TYR A 204 -5.68 -8.35 5.78
CA TYR A 204 -6.43 -7.52 6.70
C TYR A 204 -5.64 -6.28 7.09
N ARG A 205 -6.32 -5.11 7.17
CA ARG A 205 -5.66 -3.82 7.39
C ARG A 205 -4.99 -3.70 8.75
N ASP A 206 -5.58 -4.31 9.79
CA ASP A 206 -5.06 -4.26 11.16
C ASP A 206 -4.13 -5.44 11.45
N ALA A 207 -3.39 -5.35 12.57
CA ALA A 207 -2.45 -6.37 13.03
C ALA A 207 -3.19 -7.60 13.61
N ALA A 208 -3.84 -8.38 12.73
CA ALA A 208 -4.55 -9.61 13.09
C ALA A 208 -4.73 -10.54 11.88
N ILE A 209 -4.77 -11.84 12.13
CA ILE A 209 -5.23 -12.83 11.15
C ILE A 209 -6.75 -12.84 11.17
N LYS A 210 -7.38 -12.72 10.00
CA LYS A 210 -8.86 -12.69 9.87
C LYS A 210 -9.35 -13.71 8.86
N PRO A 211 -10.47 -14.40 9.16
CA PRO A 211 -11.15 -15.24 8.16
C PRO A 211 -11.51 -14.45 6.90
N GLY A 212 -11.39 -15.09 5.74
CA GLY A 212 -11.65 -14.46 4.44
C GLY A 212 -10.46 -13.70 3.85
N PHE A 213 -9.32 -13.68 4.54
CA PHE A 213 -8.04 -13.19 4.05
C PHE A 213 -7.03 -14.34 3.89
N PRO A 214 -6.01 -14.21 3.02
CA PRO A 214 -5.16 -15.34 2.64
C PRO A 214 -4.13 -15.74 3.70
N MET A 215 -3.93 -14.92 4.74
CA MET A 215 -2.93 -15.20 5.78
C MET A 215 -3.36 -16.33 6.71
N LYS A 216 -2.43 -17.22 7.03
CA LYS A 216 -2.62 -18.35 7.95
C LYS A 216 -1.59 -18.29 9.06
N GLU A 217 -1.97 -18.72 10.26
CA GLU A 217 -1.05 -18.91 11.36
C GLU A 217 -0.09 -20.07 11.07
N ILE A 218 1.18 -19.87 11.39
CA ILE A 218 2.23 -20.88 11.32
C ILE A 218 3.05 -20.91 12.61
N PRO A 219 3.70 -22.03 12.96
CA PRO A 219 4.66 -22.11 14.07
C PRO A 219 5.79 -21.08 13.90
N VAL A 220 6.21 -20.45 15.00
CA VAL A 220 7.26 -19.42 15.01
C VAL A 220 8.58 -19.93 14.41
N GLU A 221 8.94 -21.19 14.68
CA GLU A 221 10.13 -21.86 14.15
C GLU A 221 10.12 -22.04 12.62
N ASN A 222 8.93 -21.99 12.00
CA ASN A 222 8.77 -22.11 10.54
C ASN A 222 8.75 -20.75 9.82
N MET A 223 8.92 -19.66 10.56
CA MET A 223 8.90 -18.29 10.04
C MET A 223 9.97 -18.09 8.97
N LYS A 224 9.55 -17.60 7.82
CA LYS A 224 10.39 -17.28 6.67
C LYS A 224 10.29 -15.80 6.31
N ARG A 225 11.25 -15.34 5.52
CA ARG A 225 11.29 -13.98 4.96
C ARG A 225 9.96 -13.59 4.32
N GLY A 226 9.44 -12.40 4.67
CA GLY A 226 8.15 -11.88 4.20
C GLY A 226 6.95 -12.27 5.08
N ASP A 227 7.08 -13.23 6.01
CA ASP A 227 6.01 -13.53 6.95
C ASP A 227 5.82 -12.40 7.97
N LEU A 228 4.62 -12.32 8.54
CA LEU A 228 4.26 -11.28 9.49
C LEU A 228 4.30 -11.81 10.92
N VAL A 229 4.97 -11.07 11.79
CA VAL A 229 5.05 -11.38 13.22
C VAL A 229 4.12 -10.46 13.97
N MET A 230 3.13 -11.02 14.67
CA MET A 230 2.11 -10.28 15.41
C MET A 230 2.49 -10.16 16.88
N PHE A 231 2.26 -8.96 17.41
CA PHE A 231 2.45 -8.62 18.82
C PHE A 231 1.18 -7.96 19.34
N LYS A 232 1.08 -7.71 20.63
CA LYS A 232 -0.07 -6.99 21.19
C LYS A 232 -0.16 -5.57 20.61
N GLY A 233 -1.10 -5.37 19.67
CA GLY A 233 -1.33 -4.08 19.01
C GLY A 233 -0.23 -3.66 18.05
N HIS A 234 0.58 -4.59 17.55
CA HIS A 234 1.68 -4.30 16.65
C HIS A 234 1.97 -5.45 15.69
N VAL A 235 2.56 -5.15 14.53
CA VAL A 235 2.99 -6.15 13.54
C VAL A 235 4.32 -5.73 12.90
N ALA A 236 5.13 -6.72 12.55
CA ALA A 236 6.37 -6.56 11.79
C ALA A 236 6.44 -7.57 10.65
N MET A 237 7.23 -7.29 9.62
CA MET A 237 7.57 -8.24 8.57
C MET A 237 8.96 -8.83 8.83
N TYR A 238 9.06 -10.15 8.88
CA TYR A 238 10.32 -10.84 9.09
C TYR A 238 11.20 -10.79 7.83
N LEU A 239 12.46 -10.45 8.03
CA LEU A 239 13.46 -10.36 6.96
C LEU A 239 14.44 -11.55 6.98
N GLY A 240 14.59 -12.20 8.12
CA GLY A 240 15.49 -13.34 8.28
C GLY A 240 16.97 -12.97 8.35
N GLY A 241 17.80 -13.86 7.81
CA GLY A 241 19.24 -13.77 7.84
C GLY A 241 19.86 -14.14 9.18
N GLU A 242 21.19 -14.13 9.27
CA GLU A 242 21.94 -14.50 10.49
C GLU A 242 21.56 -13.64 11.70
N ARG A 243 21.21 -12.37 11.46
CA ARG A 243 20.79 -11.41 12.49
C ARG A 243 19.30 -11.51 12.86
N LYS A 244 18.52 -12.38 12.22
CA LYS A 244 17.06 -12.52 12.42
C LYS A 244 16.33 -11.17 12.39
N LEU A 245 16.60 -10.37 11.35
CA LEU A 245 16.06 -9.02 11.22
C LEU A 245 14.56 -9.04 10.90
N TYR A 246 13.88 -7.99 11.29
CA TYR A 246 12.53 -7.64 10.84
C TYR A 246 12.43 -6.14 10.60
N ILE A 247 11.47 -5.74 9.73
CA ILE A 247 11.12 -4.35 9.44
C ILE A 247 9.73 -4.06 10.00
N HIS A 248 9.57 -2.91 10.61
CA HIS A 248 8.29 -2.44 11.12
C HIS A 248 8.24 -0.91 11.15
N SER A 249 7.04 -0.34 11.25
CA SER A 249 6.86 1.07 11.58
C SER A 249 6.46 1.17 13.06
N THR A 250 7.17 1.99 13.83
CA THR A 250 6.99 2.10 15.28
C THR A 250 6.95 3.56 15.74
N ALA A 251 6.09 3.86 16.72
CA ALA A 251 6.03 5.16 17.39
C ALA A 251 7.00 5.28 18.58
N ARG A 252 7.90 4.31 18.77
CA ARG A 252 8.86 4.33 19.87
C ARG A 252 9.84 5.48 19.74
N SER A 253 9.99 6.27 20.81
CA SER A 253 10.98 7.36 20.89
C SER A 253 12.39 6.85 20.52
N GLY A 254 13.06 7.58 19.63
CA GLY A 254 14.39 7.22 19.11
C GLY A 254 14.38 6.32 17.87
N SER A 255 13.21 5.76 17.48
CA SER A 255 13.03 5.00 16.23
C SER A 255 12.00 5.64 15.30
N ASP A 256 10.89 6.11 15.84
CA ASP A 256 9.77 6.88 15.26
C ASP A 256 9.62 6.79 13.73
N GLY A 257 9.20 5.61 13.27
CA GLY A 257 8.95 5.34 11.84
C GLY A 257 9.38 3.95 11.42
N VAL A 258 9.61 3.81 10.12
CA VAL A 258 10.03 2.54 9.50
C VAL A 258 11.49 2.27 9.79
N THR A 259 11.74 1.21 10.54
CA THR A 259 13.07 0.84 11.04
C THR A 259 13.26 -0.68 11.06
N PHE A 260 14.49 -1.10 11.36
CA PHE A 260 14.86 -2.50 11.55
C PHE A 260 15.12 -2.80 13.01
N ASN A 261 14.69 -3.97 13.44
CA ASN A 261 15.12 -4.56 14.69
C ASN A 261 15.47 -6.05 14.50
N SER A 262 15.93 -6.70 15.54
CA SER A 262 16.45 -8.07 15.52
C SER A 262 15.78 -8.92 16.60
N PHE A 263 15.57 -10.21 16.30
CA PHE A 263 15.22 -11.25 17.28
C PHE A 263 16.45 -11.99 17.81
N LEU A 264 17.69 -11.63 17.38
CA LEU A 264 18.90 -12.27 17.84
C LEU A 264 19.40 -11.60 19.14
N PRO A 265 19.40 -12.30 20.31
CA PRO A 265 19.98 -11.77 21.53
C PRO A 265 21.45 -11.37 21.33
N GLY A 266 21.83 -10.19 21.83
CA GLY A 266 23.17 -9.65 21.68
C GLY A 266 23.40 -8.81 20.43
N ASP A 267 22.48 -8.80 19.46
CA ASP A 267 22.51 -7.86 18.33
C ASP A 267 22.23 -6.43 18.81
N PRO A 268 22.92 -5.38 18.29
CA PRO A 268 22.66 -3.99 18.66
C PRO A 268 21.21 -3.52 18.41
N LEU A 269 20.49 -4.18 17.48
CA LEU A 269 19.09 -3.89 17.14
C LEU A 269 18.11 -4.82 17.89
N TYR A 270 18.58 -5.65 18.82
CA TYR A 270 17.73 -6.59 19.54
C TYR A 270 16.67 -5.87 20.39
N ARG A 271 15.44 -6.34 20.28
CA ARG A 271 14.28 -5.86 21.05
C ARG A 271 13.72 -7.02 21.86
N GLN A 272 14.16 -7.14 23.12
CA GLN A 272 13.70 -8.19 24.03
C GLN A 272 12.19 -8.16 24.22
N ASP A 273 11.63 -6.97 24.42
CA ASP A 273 10.20 -6.77 24.62
C ASP A 273 9.33 -7.28 23.46
N LEU A 274 9.81 -7.12 22.20
CA LEU A 274 9.12 -7.67 21.05
C LEU A 274 9.39 -9.17 20.88
N HIS A 275 10.62 -9.62 21.12
CA HIS A 275 10.96 -11.05 21.02
C HIS A 275 10.14 -11.91 21.99
N GLU A 276 10.02 -11.49 23.25
CA GLU A 276 9.21 -12.15 24.27
C GLU A 276 7.70 -11.93 24.09
N GLY A 277 7.32 -10.90 23.33
CA GLY A 277 5.94 -10.50 23.08
C GLY A 277 5.33 -11.07 21.79
N ILE A 278 5.99 -12.02 21.10
CA ILE A 278 5.42 -12.67 19.90
C ILE A 278 4.17 -13.44 20.30
N LEU A 279 3.05 -13.12 19.66
CA LEU A 279 1.75 -13.78 19.85
C LEU A 279 1.54 -14.88 18.82
N GLU A 280 1.71 -14.55 17.54
CA GLU A 280 1.49 -15.46 16.43
C GLU A 280 2.33 -15.01 15.23
N VAL A 281 2.57 -15.91 14.30
CA VAL A 281 3.19 -15.62 13.00
C VAL A 281 2.21 -15.96 11.90
N ALA A 282 2.01 -15.03 10.97
CA ALA A 282 1.15 -15.17 9.82
C ALA A 282 1.95 -15.34 8.52
N SER A 283 1.61 -16.34 7.73
CA SER A 283 2.20 -16.60 6.41
C SER A 283 1.14 -16.67 5.32
N LEU A 284 1.53 -16.30 4.13
CA LEU A 284 0.74 -16.48 2.90
C LEU A 284 0.89 -17.92 2.35
N PHE A 285 1.93 -18.65 2.77
CA PHE A 285 2.42 -19.90 2.17
C PHE A 285 2.18 -21.12 3.03
#